data_f1968c1feaec97016136a890fcf30b18
#
_entry.id   f1968c1feaec97016136a890fcf30b18
#
_cell.length_a   1.000
_cell.length_b   1.000
_cell.length_c   1.000
_cell.angle_alpha   90.00
_cell.angle_beta   90.00
_cell.angle_gamma   90.00
#
_symmetry.space_group_name_H-M   'P 1'
#
loop_
_entity.id
_entity.type
_entity.pdbx_description
1 polymer ?
#
loop_
_entity_poly.entity_id
_entity_poly.type
_entity_poly.pdbx_seq_one_letter_code
_entity_poly.pdbx_strand_id
1 'polypeptide(L)'
;MTFMVYLSKVESGGHTVFPQPGISVKPEQGSALFWFNMGARNNFDSRVYHFGCPVIYGNKWIANKWPKIMANFKHYQCLVHNDHYSVYRKHLESIK
;
A
#
# COMPACT_ATOMS: atom_id res chain seq x y z
N MET A 1 5.22 5.38 1.63
CA MET A 1 4.58 4.06 1.51
C MET A 1 3.59 3.83 2.64
N THR A 2 2.62 2.97 2.44
CA THR A 2 1.65 2.58 3.46
C THR A 2 1.68 1.08 3.65
N PHE A 3 1.74 0.67 4.89
CA PHE A 3 1.57 -0.71 5.31
C PHE A 3 0.35 -0.77 6.23
N MET A 4 -0.73 -1.39 5.77
CA MET A 4 -2.01 -1.45 6.47
C MET A 4 -2.34 -2.88 6.85
N VAL A 5 -2.60 -3.12 8.13
CA VAL A 5 -2.93 -4.44 8.66
C VAL A 5 -4.40 -4.47 9.06
N TYR A 6 -5.11 -5.52 8.67
CA TYR A 6 -6.48 -5.78 9.13
C TYR A 6 -6.44 -6.52 10.47
N LEU A 7 -6.94 -5.86 11.52
CA LEU A 7 -6.88 -6.36 12.90
C LEU A 7 -8.12 -7.14 13.34
N SER A 8 -9.20 -7.00 12.59
CA SER A 8 -10.48 -7.62 12.95
C SER A 8 -11.10 -8.38 11.80
N LYS A 9 -12.01 -9.29 12.14
CA LYS A 9 -12.87 -9.95 11.17
C LYS A 9 -14.02 -9.03 10.78
N VAL A 10 -14.21 -8.81 9.47
CA VAL A 10 -15.35 -8.08 8.92
C VAL A 10 -16.22 -9.08 8.17
N GLU A 11 -17.47 -9.25 8.61
CA GLU A 11 -18.36 -10.25 8.04
C GLU A 11 -18.93 -9.83 6.68
N SER A 12 -19.20 -8.54 6.50
CA SER A 12 -19.73 -8.01 5.23
C SER A 12 -19.30 -6.57 4.99
N GLY A 13 -18.90 -6.28 3.78
CA GLY A 13 -18.45 -4.95 3.36
C GLY A 13 -17.02 -4.62 3.78
N GLY A 14 -16.73 -3.34 3.86
CA GLY A 14 -15.44 -2.84 4.34
C GLY A 14 -14.25 -3.04 3.41
N HIS A 15 -14.48 -3.35 2.13
CA HIS A 15 -13.41 -3.53 1.15
C HIS A 15 -12.58 -2.25 0.97
N THR A 16 -11.29 -2.41 0.74
CA THR A 16 -10.42 -1.34 0.29
C THR A 16 -10.33 -1.39 -1.23
N VAL A 17 -10.72 -0.30 -1.89
CA VAL A 17 -10.83 -0.25 -3.35
C VAL A 17 -9.85 0.75 -3.92
N PHE A 18 -9.11 0.32 -4.93
CA PHE A 18 -8.22 1.14 -5.75
C PHE A 18 -8.84 1.24 -7.14
N PRO A 19 -9.60 2.32 -7.44
CA PRO A 19 -10.42 2.40 -8.66
C PRO A 19 -9.63 2.36 -9.95
N GLN A 20 -8.49 3.05 -9.99
CA GLN A 20 -7.72 3.18 -11.22
C GLN A 20 -7.13 1.85 -11.70
N PRO A 21 -6.45 1.04 -10.87
CA PRO A 21 -6.05 -0.31 -11.28
C PRO A 21 -7.20 -1.32 -11.25
N GLY A 22 -8.38 -0.96 -10.73
CA GLY A 22 -9.52 -1.86 -10.66
C GLY A 22 -9.38 -2.96 -9.62
N ILE A 23 -8.73 -2.67 -8.50
CA ILE A 23 -8.49 -3.64 -7.43
C ILE A 23 -9.44 -3.40 -6.26
N SER A 24 -10.09 -4.47 -5.79
CA SER A 24 -10.89 -4.47 -4.57
C SER A 24 -10.37 -5.56 -3.64
N VAL A 25 -10.03 -5.16 -2.41
CA VAL A 25 -9.45 -6.07 -1.43
C VAL A 25 -10.42 -6.29 -0.28
N LYS A 26 -10.80 -7.54 -0.09
CA LYS A 26 -11.63 -7.95 1.04
C LYS A 26 -10.81 -7.87 2.33
N PRO A 27 -11.37 -7.29 3.42
CA PRO A 27 -10.68 -7.28 4.71
C PRO A 27 -10.64 -8.69 5.30
N GLU A 28 -9.43 -9.22 5.43
CA GLU A 28 -9.20 -10.52 6.09
C GLU A 28 -8.34 -10.29 7.33
N GLN A 29 -8.83 -10.72 8.48
CA GLN A 29 -8.09 -10.57 9.75
C GLN A 29 -6.71 -11.22 9.66
N GLY A 30 -5.68 -10.46 10.08
CA GLY A 30 -4.29 -10.91 10.04
C GLY A 30 -3.58 -10.71 8.71
N SER A 31 -4.29 -10.25 7.68
CA SER A 31 -3.68 -9.88 6.40
C SER A 31 -3.22 -8.42 6.38
N ALA A 32 -2.38 -8.08 5.42
CA ALA A 32 -1.88 -6.72 5.25
C ALA A 32 -1.88 -6.31 3.79
N LEU A 33 -2.08 -5.01 3.57
CA LEU A 33 -1.89 -4.35 2.29
C LEU A 33 -0.67 -3.44 2.36
N PHE A 34 0.10 -3.44 1.29
CA PHE A 34 1.25 -2.59 1.14
C PHE A 34 1.23 -1.88 -0.21
N TRP A 35 1.49 -0.57 -0.21
CA TRP A 35 1.62 0.20 -1.45
C TRP A 35 2.54 1.40 -1.28
N PHE A 36 3.13 1.85 -2.40
CA PHE A 36 3.88 3.09 -2.46
C PHE A 36 2.97 4.23 -2.88
N ASN A 37 2.94 5.32 -2.10
CA ASN A 37 2.13 6.49 -2.40
C ASN A 37 2.77 7.43 -3.42
N MET A 38 4.09 7.38 -3.52
CA MET A 38 4.89 8.27 -4.35
C MET A 38 5.62 7.48 -5.41
N GLY A 39 5.74 8.07 -6.60
CA GLY A 39 6.58 7.54 -7.66
C GLY A 39 8.06 7.66 -7.34
N ALA A 40 8.89 7.03 -8.17
CA ALA A 40 10.34 7.01 -7.99
C ALA A 40 11.00 8.39 -8.03
N ARG A 41 10.34 9.39 -8.62
CA ARG A 41 10.77 10.79 -8.65
C ARG A 41 10.16 11.64 -7.53
N ASN A 42 9.66 11.00 -6.49
CA ASN A 42 8.98 11.66 -5.37
C ASN A 42 7.73 12.45 -5.79
N ASN A 43 7.09 12.05 -6.87
CA ASN A 43 5.82 12.58 -7.31
C ASN A 43 4.68 11.66 -6.87
N PHE A 44 3.50 12.22 -6.67
CA PHE A 44 2.32 11.48 -6.26
C PHE A 44 1.89 10.47 -7.33
N ASP A 45 1.61 9.24 -6.92
CA ASP A 45 1.14 8.18 -7.81
C ASP A 45 -0.39 8.07 -7.73
N SER A 46 -1.08 8.52 -8.79
CA SER A 46 -2.54 8.52 -8.84
C SER A 46 -3.16 7.12 -8.83
N ARG A 47 -2.39 6.09 -9.18
CA ARG A 47 -2.88 4.70 -9.20
C ARG A 47 -3.22 4.16 -7.82
N VAL A 48 -2.69 4.79 -6.76
CA VAL A 48 -2.93 4.37 -5.38
C VAL A 48 -4.02 5.18 -4.67
N TYR A 49 -4.75 6.02 -5.38
CA TYR A 49 -6.01 6.56 -4.83
C TYR A 49 -6.91 5.40 -4.43
N HIS A 50 -7.43 5.48 -3.22
CA HIS A 50 -8.23 4.40 -2.67
C HIS A 50 -9.30 4.94 -1.73
N PHE A 51 -10.28 4.11 -1.46
CA PHE A 51 -11.31 4.39 -0.46
C PHE A 51 -11.72 3.10 0.24
N GLY A 52 -12.26 3.25 1.46
CA GLY A 52 -12.88 2.16 2.19
C GLY A 52 -14.37 2.11 1.90
N CYS A 53 -14.87 0.97 1.44
CA CYS A 53 -16.29 0.76 1.31
C CYS A 53 -16.96 0.68 2.69
N PRO A 54 -18.26 1.01 2.80
CA PRO A 54 -18.98 0.89 4.05
C PRO A 54 -18.93 -0.53 4.61
N VAL A 55 -18.76 -0.64 5.93
CA VAL A 55 -18.92 -1.90 6.66
C VAL A 55 -20.42 -2.14 6.81
N ILE A 56 -20.91 -3.25 6.26
CA ILE A 56 -22.32 -3.60 6.33
C ILE A 56 -22.61 -4.37 7.62
N TYR A 57 -21.73 -5.31 7.97
CA TYR A 57 -21.86 -6.11 9.21
C TYR A 57 -20.48 -6.44 9.78
N GLY A 58 -20.34 -6.25 11.09
CA GLY A 58 -19.10 -6.43 11.82
C GLY A 58 -18.40 -5.12 12.13
N ASN A 59 -17.16 -5.20 12.61
CA ASN A 59 -16.31 -4.07 12.95
C ASN A 59 -15.01 -4.15 12.16
N LYS A 60 -14.59 -3.03 11.57
CA LYS A 60 -13.34 -2.95 10.84
C LYS A 60 -12.31 -2.18 11.65
N TRP A 61 -11.27 -2.88 12.10
CA TRP A 61 -10.11 -2.31 12.75
C TRP A 61 -8.89 -2.50 11.88
N ILE A 62 -8.16 -1.42 11.65
CA ILE A 62 -6.92 -1.41 10.87
C ILE A 62 -5.82 -0.73 11.66
N ALA A 63 -4.58 -1.11 11.37
CA ALA A 63 -3.39 -0.40 11.83
C ALA A 63 -2.56 0.00 10.60
N ASN A 64 -2.12 1.26 10.56
CA ASN A 64 -1.30 1.79 9.50
C ASN A 64 0.11 2.10 9.99
N LYS A 65 1.11 1.71 9.22
CA LYS A 65 2.47 2.19 9.34
C LYS A 65 2.81 3.00 8.10
N TRP A 66 3.26 4.25 8.30
CA TRP A 66 3.64 5.15 7.22
C TRP A 66 5.13 5.48 7.26
N PRO A 67 5.99 4.64 6.70
CA PRO A 67 7.40 4.97 6.53
C PRO A 67 7.55 6.22 5.67
N LYS A 68 8.34 7.17 6.14
CA LYS A 68 8.52 8.48 5.47
C LYS A 68 9.81 8.49 4.67
N ILE A 69 9.85 9.29 3.60
CA ILE A 69 11.01 9.46 2.72
C ILE A 69 12.24 9.91 3.51
N MET A 70 12.10 10.91 4.37
CA MET A 70 13.22 11.47 5.14
C MET A 70 13.93 10.45 6.02
N ALA A 71 13.22 9.43 6.49
CA ALA A 71 13.79 8.36 7.30
C ALA A 71 14.38 7.22 6.45
N ASN A 72 13.96 7.08 5.19
CA ASN A 72 14.22 5.90 4.39
C ASN A 72 14.91 6.16 3.05
N PHE A 73 15.23 7.40 2.69
CA PHE A 73 15.81 7.73 1.37
C PHE A 73 17.17 7.07 1.11
N LYS A 74 17.92 6.72 2.15
CA LYS A 74 19.19 6.00 2.03
C LYS A 74 18.99 4.56 1.57
N HIS A 75 17.84 3.97 1.90
CA HIS A 75 17.49 2.59 1.52
C HIS A 75 16.75 2.54 0.20
N TYR A 76 15.95 3.56 -0.10
CA TYR A 76 15.11 3.68 -1.30
C TYR A 76 15.39 5.02 -1.97
N GLN A 77 16.44 5.08 -2.76
CA GLN A 77 16.85 6.29 -3.46
C GLN A 77 15.88 6.62 -4.59
N CYS A 78 15.65 7.91 -4.80
CA CYS A 78 14.85 8.38 -5.93
C CYS A 78 15.56 8.07 -7.24
N LEU A 79 14.79 7.66 -8.23
CA LEU A 79 15.29 7.39 -9.57
C LEU A 79 15.26 8.64 -10.44
N VAL A 80 16.26 8.76 -11.32
CA VAL A 80 16.31 9.79 -12.35
C VAL A 80 15.32 9.48 -13.48
N HIS A 81 15.03 8.19 -13.71
CA HIS A 81 14.10 7.71 -14.74
C HIS A 81 12.92 6.97 -14.13
N ASN A 82 11.79 6.91 -14.85
CA ASN A 82 10.55 6.22 -14.41
C ASN A 82 10.65 4.69 -14.47
N ASP A 83 11.77 4.13 -14.12
CA ASP A 83 11.96 2.69 -14.10
C ASP A 83 11.66 2.14 -12.69
N HIS A 84 10.37 2.09 -12.35
CA HIS A 84 9.91 1.63 -11.06
C HIS A 84 10.25 0.17 -10.77
N TYR A 85 10.27 -0.66 -11.80
CA TYR A 85 10.41 -2.11 -11.63
C TYR A 85 11.84 -2.54 -11.36
N SER A 86 12.82 -1.88 -11.93
CA SER A 86 14.22 -2.29 -11.79
C SER A 86 14.76 -2.13 -10.38
N VAL A 87 14.34 -1.06 -9.68
CA VAL A 87 14.81 -0.79 -8.31
C VAL A 87 14.20 -1.74 -7.31
N TYR A 88 12.90 -1.96 -7.40
CA TYR A 88 12.22 -2.90 -6.51
C TYR A 88 12.69 -4.34 -6.72
N ARG A 89 12.93 -4.71 -7.96
CA ARG A 89 13.47 -6.02 -8.28
C ARG A 89 14.86 -6.23 -7.68
N LYS A 90 15.76 -5.26 -7.83
CA LYS A 90 17.10 -5.33 -7.21
C LYS A 90 17.03 -5.42 -5.70
N HIS A 91 16.12 -4.66 -5.07
CA HIS A 91 15.95 -4.71 -3.63
C HIS A 91 15.42 -6.08 -3.16
N LEU A 92 14.42 -6.61 -3.84
CA LEU A 92 13.89 -7.94 -3.55
C LEU A 92 14.93 -9.05 -3.76
N GLU A 93 15.77 -8.93 -4.77
CA GLU A 93 16.87 -9.86 -5.02
C GLU A 93 17.97 -9.77 -3.95
N SER A 94 18.18 -8.59 -3.37
CA SER A 94 19.18 -8.39 -2.28
C SER A 94 18.73 -8.96 -0.94
N ILE A 95 17.44 -9.16 -0.74
CA ILE A 95 16.86 -9.74 0.50
C ILE A 95 16.87 -11.27 0.47
N LYS A 96 17.01 -11.87 -0.69
CA LYS A 96 17.17 -13.32 -0.84
C LYS A 96 18.60 -13.72 -0.47
#